data_1dabffc71286d76a6d49a124eff86356
#
_entry.id   1dabffc71286d76a6d49a124eff86356
#
_cell.length_a   1.000
_cell.length_b   1.000
_cell.length_c   1.000
_cell.angle_alpha   90.00
_cell.angle_beta   90.00
_cell.angle_gamma   90.00
#
_symmetry.space_group_name_H-M   'P 1'
#
loop_
_entity.id
_entity.type
_entity.pdbx_description
1 polymer ?
#
loop_
_entity_poly.entity_id
_entity_poly.type
_entity_poly.pdbx_seq_one_letter_code
_entity_poly.pdbx_strand_id
1 'polypeptide(L)'
;TGVIEGFDEVRWDIRPSPAFGTIENRVYDAATNATEVATFAAFTHVLVEHFSRLYDAGEPLPSLPDWFVAENKWRSARYGMDATLIVSRDGTTESARDGIARLKEELAPVAADLNCAREFAGLETILTIGASYERQRAVAAAARPGQGLDAVVDLMRAEMSAGRPLALAEFATLNA
;
A
#
# COMPACT_ATOMS: atom_id res chain seq x y z
N THR A 1 -1.55 31.71 -7.09
CA THR A 1 -0.15 32.10 -6.87
C THR A 1 0.63 32.23 -8.18
N GLY A 2 0.10 31.74 -9.33
CA GLY A 2 0.78 31.72 -10.63
C GLY A 2 1.96 30.73 -10.75
N VAL A 3 2.08 29.79 -9.81
CA VAL A 3 3.12 28.75 -9.83
C VAL A 3 2.68 27.54 -10.66
N ILE A 4 1.39 27.25 -10.67
CA ILE A 4 0.78 26.18 -11.48
C ILE A 4 -0.46 26.74 -12.20
N GLU A 5 -0.77 26.18 -13.37
CA GLU A 5 -1.95 26.54 -14.15
C GLU A 5 -3.18 25.71 -13.75
N GLY A 6 -2.96 24.46 -13.31
CA GLY A 6 -4.04 23.56 -12.92
C GLY A 6 -3.61 22.46 -11.96
N PHE A 7 -4.59 21.72 -11.44
CA PHE A 7 -4.35 20.60 -10.52
C PHE A 7 -3.60 19.41 -11.17
N ASP A 8 -3.62 19.30 -12.47
CA ASP A 8 -2.89 18.29 -13.23
C ASP A 8 -1.36 18.45 -13.14
N GLU A 9 -0.87 19.65 -12.81
CA GLU A 9 0.55 19.92 -12.56
C GLU A 9 1.02 19.55 -11.15
N VAL A 10 0.08 19.35 -10.21
CA VAL A 10 0.42 19.05 -8.82
C VAL A 10 1.03 17.66 -8.68
N ARG A 11 2.14 17.55 -7.94
CA ARG A 11 2.87 16.29 -7.67
C ARG A 11 2.73 15.84 -6.21
N TRP A 12 1.55 16.05 -5.62
CA TRP A 12 1.25 15.59 -4.27
C TRP A 12 1.07 14.07 -4.22
N ASP A 13 1.23 13.52 -3.04
CA ASP A 13 1.02 12.09 -2.76
C ASP A 13 -0.43 11.66 -2.99
N ILE A 14 -1.36 12.56 -2.71
CA ILE A 14 -2.78 12.44 -3.07
C ILE A 14 -3.15 13.68 -3.89
N ARG A 15 -3.68 13.48 -5.08
CA ARG A 15 -4.07 14.55 -5.99
C ARG A 15 -5.58 14.50 -6.26
N PRO A 16 -6.33 15.57 -5.93
CA PRO A 16 -7.73 15.64 -6.34
C PRO A 16 -7.83 15.85 -7.87
N SER A 17 -8.83 15.22 -8.48
CA SER A 17 -9.19 15.42 -9.88
C SER A 17 -10.63 15.93 -9.97
N PRO A 18 -10.86 17.24 -9.84
CA PRO A 18 -12.19 17.82 -9.79
C PRO A 18 -13.04 17.56 -11.03
N ALA A 19 -12.40 17.47 -12.20
CA ALA A 19 -13.08 17.19 -13.47
C ALA A 19 -13.77 15.82 -13.49
N PHE A 20 -13.25 14.84 -12.73
CA PHE A 20 -13.79 13.48 -12.65
C PHE A 20 -14.44 13.17 -11.31
N GLY A 21 -14.39 14.09 -10.33
CA GLY A 21 -14.88 13.84 -8.98
C GLY A 21 -14.13 12.72 -8.27
N THR A 22 -12.82 12.56 -8.54
CA THR A 22 -11.98 11.47 -8.02
C THR A 22 -10.76 11.99 -7.29
N ILE A 23 -10.10 11.11 -6.55
CA ILE A 23 -8.75 11.32 -6.04
C ILE A 23 -7.78 10.32 -6.68
N GLU A 24 -6.56 10.76 -6.94
CA GLU A 24 -5.46 9.94 -7.42
C GLU A 24 -4.48 9.73 -6.26
N ASN A 25 -4.30 8.48 -5.87
CA ASN A 25 -3.27 8.10 -4.91
C ASN A 25 -1.96 7.80 -5.66
N ARG A 26 -0.88 8.49 -5.32
CA ARG A 26 0.40 8.47 -6.04
C ARG A 26 1.56 7.88 -5.22
N VAL A 27 1.28 7.37 -4.02
CA VAL A 27 2.32 6.85 -3.11
C VAL A 27 2.59 5.35 -3.28
N TYR A 28 1.73 4.64 -4.01
CA TYR A 28 1.91 3.22 -4.24
C TYR A 28 2.99 2.93 -5.29
N ASP A 29 3.77 1.88 -5.06
CA ASP A 29 4.55 1.25 -6.10
C ASP A 29 3.64 0.51 -7.10
N ALA A 30 4.15 0.22 -8.29
CA ALA A 30 3.43 -0.58 -9.26
C ALA A 30 3.24 -2.01 -8.72
N ALA A 31 1.97 -2.45 -8.65
CA ALA A 31 1.65 -3.82 -8.26
C ALA A 31 1.97 -4.79 -9.43
N THR A 32 2.43 -5.98 -9.07
CA THR A 32 2.82 -7.03 -10.04
C THR A 32 1.66 -7.93 -10.45
N ASN A 33 0.48 -7.77 -9.83
CA ASN A 33 -0.67 -8.64 -10.08
C ASN A 33 -2.01 -7.93 -9.78
N ALA A 34 -3.10 -8.46 -10.37
CA ALA A 34 -4.43 -7.87 -10.25
C ALA A 34 -5.01 -7.89 -8.83
N THR A 35 -4.67 -8.92 -8.04
CA THR A 35 -5.15 -9.02 -6.65
C THR A 35 -4.60 -7.89 -5.78
N GLU A 36 -3.31 -7.56 -5.88
CA GLU A 36 -2.73 -6.44 -5.12
C GLU A 36 -3.29 -5.09 -5.60
N VAL A 37 -3.53 -4.89 -6.90
CA VAL A 37 -4.20 -3.68 -7.41
C VAL A 37 -5.58 -3.53 -6.77
N ALA A 38 -6.38 -4.60 -6.76
CA ALA A 38 -7.72 -4.59 -6.15
C ALA A 38 -7.66 -4.34 -4.64
N THR A 39 -6.67 -4.92 -3.95
CA THR A 39 -6.43 -4.70 -2.52
C THR A 39 -6.12 -3.23 -2.22
N PHE A 40 -5.23 -2.61 -2.97
CA PHE A 40 -4.88 -1.20 -2.77
C PHE A 40 -6.04 -0.26 -3.09
N ALA A 41 -6.81 -0.57 -4.14
CA ALA A 41 -8.03 0.18 -4.48
C ALA A 41 -9.07 0.08 -3.35
N ALA A 42 -9.32 -1.13 -2.84
CA ALA A 42 -10.24 -1.36 -1.72
C ALA A 42 -9.76 -0.64 -0.45
N PHE A 43 -8.47 -0.74 -0.10
CA PHE A 43 -7.91 -0.06 1.06
C PHE A 43 -8.06 1.46 0.97
N THR A 44 -7.76 2.05 -0.20
CA THR A 44 -7.96 3.47 -0.44
C THR A 44 -9.42 3.87 -0.29
N HIS A 45 -10.34 3.11 -0.91
CA HIS A 45 -11.77 3.37 -0.84
C HIS A 45 -12.31 3.31 0.59
N VAL A 46 -11.89 2.30 1.35
CA VAL A 46 -12.26 2.12 2.76
C VAL A 46 -11.75 3.27 3.63
N LEU A 47 -10.50 3.72 3.43
CA LEU A 47 -9.95 4.87 4.15
C LEU A 47 -10.71 6.17 3.83
N VAL A 48 -11.03 6.42 2.57
CA VAL A 48 -11.79 7.62 2.16
C VAL A 48 -13.18 7.61 2.82
N GLU A 49 -13.88 6.49 2.78
CA GLU A 49 -15.18 6.35 3.42
C GLU A 49 -15.09 6.52 4.93
N HIS A 50 -14.10 5.90 5.57
CA HIS A 50 -13.88 6.05 7.01
C HIS A 50 -13.69 7.52 7.41
N PHE A 51 -12.82 8.25 6.70
CA PHE A 51 -12.60 9.66 6.97
C PHE A 51 -13.82 10.54 6.64
N SER A 52 -14.60 10.19 5.63
CA SER A 52 -15.87 10.86 5.31
C SER A 52 -16.86 10.70 6.47
N ARG A 53 -17.00 9.49 7.03
CA ARG A 53 -17.87 9.24 8.18
C ARG A 53 -17.44 10.04 9.43
N LEU A 54 -16.14 10.11 9.71
CA LEU A 54 -15.64 10.94 10.81
C LEU A 54 -15.98 12.42 10.59
N TYR A 55 -15.75 12.92 9.38
CA TYR A 55 -16.07 14.30 9.02
C TYR A 55 -17.56 14.61 9.18
N ASP A 56 -18.44 13.75 8.67
CA ASP A 56 -19.89 13.91 8.76
C ASP A 56 -20.42 13.83 10.20
N ALA A 57 -19.74 13.02 11.05
CA ALA A 57 -20.03 12.94 12.47
C ALA A 57 -19.48 14.12 13.30
N GLY A 58 -18.72 15.03 12.69
CA GLY A 58 -18.03 16.13 13.39
C GLY A 58 -16.86 15.68 14.25
N GLU A 59 -16.36 14.47 14.03
CA GLU A 59 -15.20 13.91 14.72
C GLU A 59 -13.89 14.47 14.15
N PRO A 60 -12.85 14.68 14.99
CA PRO A 60 -11.57 15.19 14.52
C PRO A 60 -10.88 14.18 13.59
N LEU A 61 -10.48 14.65 12.41
CA LEU A 61 -9.66 13.83 11.51
C LEU A 61 -8.25 13.63 12.10
N PRO A 62 -7.65 12.43 11.93
CA PRO A 62 -6.27 12.20 12.34
C PRO A 62 -5.32 13.19 11.69
N SER A 63 -4.49 13.84 12.48
CA SER A 63 -3.50 14.78 11.96
C SER A 63 -2.21 14.72 12.77
N LEU A 64 -1.10 14.74 12.07
CA LEU A 64 0.24 14.81 12.65
C LEU A 64 0.90 16.14 12.25
N PRO A 65 1.88 16.63 13.02
CA PRO A 65 2.73 17.72 12.58
C PRO A 65 3.42 17.40 11.25
N ASP A 66 3.58 18.38 10.38
CA ASP A 66 4.13 18.21 9.03
C ASP A 66 5.50 17.49 9.03
N TRP A 67 6.34 17.78 10.02
CA TRP A 67 7.63 17.13 10.13
C TRP A 67 7.53 15.65 10.54
N PHE A 68 6.50 15.22 11.30
CA PHE A 68 6.22 13.80 11.55
C PHE A 68 5.75 13.10 10.27
N VAL A 69 4.91 13.77 9.48
CA VAL A 69 4.47 13.24 8.17
C VAL A 69 5.67 13.06 7.24
N ALA A 70 6.55 14.04 7.15
CA ALA A 70 7.77 13.98 6.34
C ALA A 70 8.70 12.85 6.82
N GLU A 71 8.90 12.70 8.13
CA GLU A 71 9.69 11.63 8.72
C GLU A 71 9.08 10.25 8.43
N ASN A 72 7.78 10.08 8.61
CA ASN A 72 7.08 8.83 8.29
C ASN A 72 7.20 8.47 6.81
N LYS A 73 7.09 9.45 5.92
CA LYS A 73 7.27 9.24 4.49
C LYS A 73 8.70 8.74 4.18
N TRP A 74 9.70 9.37 4.79
CA TRP A 74 11.09 8.94 4.64
C TRP A 74 11.30 7.52 5.20
N ARG A 75 10.78 7.21 6.40
CA ARG A 75 10.88 5.88 7.01
C ARG A 75 10.23 4.81 6.14
N SER A 76 9.01 5.08 5.64
CA SER A 76 8.29 4.17 4.76
C SER A 76 9.08 3.90 3.46
N ALA A 77 9.61 4.95 2.83
CA ALA A 77 10.41 4.82 1.62
C ALA A 77 11.73 4.05 1.85
N ARG A 78 12.35 4.21 3.05
CA ARG A 78 13.64 3.59 3.36
C ARG A 78 13.53 2.17 3.86
N TYR A 79 12.52 1.88 4.69
CA TYR A 79 12.39 0.61 5.41
C TYR A 79 11.18 -0.21 4.98
N GLY A 80 10.24 0.35 4.21
CA GLY A 80 9.05 -0.36 3.73
C GLY A 80 8.22 -0.92 4.88
N MET A 81 7.93 -2.21 4.82
CA MET A 81 7.14 -2.93 5.85
C MET A 81 7.84 -3.05 7.21
N ASP A 82 9.15 -2.83 7.27
CA ASP A 82 9.94 -2.84 8.50
C ASP A 82 10.04 -1.43 9.14
N ALA A 83 9.35 -0.43 8.58
CA ALA A 83 9.32 0.91 9.12
C ALA A 83 8.62 0.96 10.48
N THR A 84 9.14 1.81 11.39
CA THR A 84 8.46 2.22 12.62
C THR A 84 7.93 3.63 12.40
N LEU A 85 6.61 3.80 12.44
CA LEU A 85 5.92 5.04 12.11
C LEU A 85 5.46 5.77 13.36
N ILE A 86 5.52 7.10 13.34
CA ILE A 86 4.96 7.96 14.38
C ILE A 86 3.45 8.06 14.15
N VAL A 87 2.64 7.64 15.12
CA VAL A 87 1.19 7.52 14.96
C VAL A 87 0.39 8.52 15.78
N SER A 88 1.04 9.25 16.66
CA SER A 88 0.36 10.28 17.47
C SER A 88 1.23 11.53 17.68
N ARG A 89 0.60 12.62 18.12
CA ARG A 89 1.26 13.92 18.33
C ARG A 89 2.27 13.93 19.48
N ASP A 90 2.18 12.98 20.39
CA ASP A 90 3.13 12.82 21.51
C ASP A 90 4.38 12.02 21.12
N GLY A 91 4.46 11.57 19.86
CA GLY A 91 5.59 10.81 19.35
C GLY A 91 5.47 9.30 19.55
N THR A 92 4.33 8.77 19.97
CA THR A 92 4.09 7.32 20.03
C THR A 92 4.31 6.70 18.66
N THR A 93 4.97 5.55 18.63
CA THR A 93 5.32 4.84 17.39
C THR A 93 4.69 3.45 17.32
N GLU A 94 4.45 2.99 16.10
CA GLU A 94 3.91 1.66 15.78
C GLU A 94 4.68 1.08 14.57
N SER A 95 4.87 -0.24 14.51
CA SER A 95 5.42 -0.85 13.30
C SER A 95 4.44 -0.73 12.13
N ALA A 96 4.92 -0.57 10.90
CA ALA A 96 4.05 -0.51 9.73
C ALA A 96 3.17 -1.77 9.60
N ARG A 97 3.72 -2.95 9.93
CA ARG A 97 2.97 -4.22 9.91
C ARG A 97 1.83 -4.23 10.92
N ASP A 98 2.11 -3.84 12.17
CA ASP A 98 1.08 -3.79 13.22
C ASP A 98 0.01 -2.75 12.89
N GLY A 99 0.40 -1.59 12.36
CA GLY A 99 -0.51 -0.55 11.92
C GLY A 99 -1.46 -1.03 10.79
N ILE A 100 -0.93 -1.75 9.79
CA ILE A 100 -1.76 -2.33 8.72
C ILE A 100 -2.68 -3.42 9.28
N ALA A 101 -2.18 -4.29 10.15
CA ALA A 101 -2.99 -5.35 10.78
C ALA A 101 -4.14 -4.74 11.61
N ARG A 102 -3.86 -3.74 12.42
CA ARG A 102 -4.85 -3.00 13.20
C ARG A 102 -5.89 -2.33 12.29
N LEU A 103 -5.47 -1.58 11.27
CA LEU A 103 -6.37 -0.91 10.33
C LEU A 103 -7.25 -1.92 9.58
N LYS A 104 -6.71 -3.08 9.21
CA LYS A 104 -7.49 -4.15 8.59
C LYS A 104 -8.64 -4.62 9.49
N GLU A 105 -8.40 -4.78 10.78
CA GLU A 105 -9.43 -5.19 11.75
C GLU A 105 -10.43 -4.08 12.02
N GLU A 106 -9.95 -2.87 12.31
CA GLU A 106 -10.78 -1.70 12.62
C GLU A 106 -11.72 -1.31 11.47
N LEU A 107 -11.23 -1.42 10.23
CA LEU A 107 -11.95 -0.97 9.05
C LEU A 107 -12.72 -2.09 8.33
N ALA A 108 -12.65 -3.34 8.80
CA ALA A 108 -13.41 -4.45 8.21
C ALA A 108 -14.92 -4.19 8.08
N PRO A 109 -15.60 -3.55 9.06
CA PRO A 109 -17.02 -3.20 8.90
C PRO A 109 -17.27 -2.22 7.74
N VAL A 110 -16.40 -1.23 7.55
CA VAL A 110 -16.49 -0.26 6.44
C VAL A 110 -16.31 -0.97 5.10
N ALA A 111 -15.36 -1.90 5.01
CA ALA A 111 -15.14 -2.70 3.81
C ALA A 111 -16.36 -3.59 3.47
N ALA A 112 -17.07 -4.10 4.49
CA ALA A 112 -18.30 -4.86 4.29
C ALA A 112 -19.43 -3.98 3.75
N ASP A 113 -19.64 -2.80 4.33
CA ASP A 113 -20.65 -1.82 3.88
C ASP A 113 -20.43 -1.40 2.41
N LEU A 114 -19.16 -1.27 2.00
CA LEU A 114 -18.76 -0.93 0.63
C LEU A 114 -18.75 -2.12 -0.34
N ASN A 115 -19.11 -3.32 0.12
CA ASN A 115 -19.06 -4.57 -0.66
C ASN A 115 -17.68 -4.87 -1.27
N CYS A 116 -16.59 -4.47 -0.61
CA CYS A 116 -15.21 -4.74 -1.04
C CYS A 116 -14.40 -5.54 0.00
N ALA A 117 -15.06 -6.23 0.93
CA ALA A 117 -14.42 -6.98 2.01
C ALA A 117 -13.44 -8.06 1.48
N ARG A 118 -13.77 -8.68 0.33
CA ARG A 118 -12.92 -9.69 -0.30
C ARG A 118 -11.57 -9.10 -0.76
N GLU A 119 -11.62 -8.00 -1.46
CA GLU A 119 -10.44 -7.30 -1.98
C GLU A 119 -9.64 -6.67 -0.83
N PHE A 120 -10.33 -6.10 0.16
CA PHE A 120 -9.71 -5.55 1.37
C PHE A 120 -8.99 -6.63 2.20
N ALA A 121 -9.50 -7.85 2.27
CA ALA A 121 -8.84 -8.98 2.93
C ALA A 121 -7.48 -9.36 2.29
N GLY A 122 -7.18 -8.90 1.09
CA GLY A 122 -5.86 -9.07 0.45
C GLY A 122 -4.71 -8.45 1.23
N LEU A 123 -4.96 -7.50 2.15
CA LEU A 123 -3.96 -6.99 3.09
C LEU A 123 -3.34 -8.12 3.93
N GLU A 124 -4.13 -9.13 4.33
CA GLU A 124 -3.61 -10.31 5.03
C GLU A 124 -2.56 -11.05 4.22
N THR A 125 -2.78 -11.20 2.92
CA THR A 125 -1.82 -11.85 2.02
C THR A 125 -0.50 -11.09 2.00
N ILE A 126 -0.54 -9.75 1.91
CA ILE A 126 0.66 -8.91 1.94
C ILE A 126 1.39 -9.04 3.28
N LEU A 127 0.67 -9.08 4.40
CA LEU A 127 1.26 -9.26 5.73
C LEU A 127 1.91 -10.63 5.90
N THR A 128 1.34 -11.68 5.28
CA THR A 128 1.76 -13.08 5.46
C THR A 128 2.92 -13.46 4.55
N ILE A 129 2.84 -13.15 3.25
CA ILE A 129 3.86 -13.58 2.27
C ILE A 129 4.83 -12.46 1.86
N GLY A 130 4.62 -11.26 2.38
CA GLY A 130 5.45 -10.08 2.13
C GLY A 130 4.92 -9.18 1.01
N ALA A 131 5.32 -7.91 1.05
CA ALA A 131 5.07 -6.93 -0.01
C ALA A 131 5.90 -7.28 -1.27
N SER A 132 5.52 -6.70 -2.41
CA SER A 132 6.15 -7.01 -3.71
C SER A 132 7.68 -6.89 -3.68
N TYR A 133 8.22 -5.81 -3.09
CA TYR A 133 9.67 -5.61 -3.00
C TYR A 133 10.38 -6.67 -2.14
N GLU A 134 9.71 -7.19 -1.09
CA GLU A 134 10.27 -8.25 -0.22
C GLU A 134 10.37 -9.57 -1.00
N ARG A 135 9.32 -9.92 -1.75
CA ARG A 135 9.30 -11.10 -2.61
C ARG A 135 10.35 -11.00 -3.72
N GLN A 136 10.48 -9.84 -4.37
CA GLN A 136 11.51 -9.57 -5.38
C GLN A 136 12.93 -9.74 -4.80
N ARG A 137 13.20 -9.17 -3.63
CA ARG A 137 14.49 -9.35 -2.95
C ARG A 137 14.77 -10.80 -2.57
N ALA A 138 13.74 -11.52 -2.12
CA ALA A 138 13.88 -12.94 -1.74
C ALA A 138 14.24 -13.81 -2.95
N VAL A 139 13.59 -13.64 -4.10
CA VAL A 139 13.92 -14.41 -5.31
C VAL A 139 15.29 -14.02 -5.87
N ALA A 140 15.63 -12.74 -5.85
CA ALA A 140 16.96 -12.29 -6.29
C ALA A 140 18.09 -12.88 -5.43
N ALA A 141 17.87 -12.98 -4.11
CA ALA A 141 18.84 -13.57 -3.19
C ALA A 141 18.96 -15.11 -3.34
N ALA A 142 17.88 -15.79 -3.74
CA ALA A 142 17.86 -17.23 -3.97
C ALA A 142 18.40 -17.65 -5.35
N ALA A 143 18.52 -16.70 -6.29
CA ALA A 143 18.99 -16.97 -7.65
C ALA A 143 20.49 -17.29 -7.71
N ARG A 144 20.92 -17.91 -8.82
CA ARG A 144 22.34 -18.14 -9.09
C ARG A 144 23.09 -16.81 -9.21
N PRO A 145 24.39 -16.76 -8.88
CA PRO A 145 25.18 -15.56 -9.04
C PRO A 145 25.02 -14.93 -10.43
N GLY A 146 24.70 -13.63 -10.48
CA GLY A 146 24.50 -12.87 -11.72
C GLY A 146 23.07 -12.97 -12.31
N GLN A 147 22.19 -13.85 -11.80
CA GLN A 147 20.84 -14.06 -12.34
C GLN A 147 19.71 -13.43 -11.46
N GLY A 148 20.07 -12.64 -10.47
CA GLY A 148 19.07 -12.08 -9.52
C GLY A 148 18.00 -11.21 -10.20
N LEU A 149 18.38 -10.37 -11.16
CA LEU A 149 17.43 -9.51 -11.89
C LEU A 149 16.53 -10.33 -12.82
N ASP A 150 17.05 -11.34 -13.49
CA ASP A 150 16.25 -12.25 -14.34
C ASP A 150 15.19 -12.96 -13.50
N ALA A 151 15.57 -13.48 -12.31
CA ALA A 151 14.64 -14.10 -11.38
C ALA A 151 13.53 -13.15 -10.89
N VAL A 152 13.84 -11.87 -10.72
CA VAL A 152 12.81 -10.84 -10.39
C VAL A 152 11.83 -10.67 -11.55
N VAL A 153 12.33 -10.56 -12.78
CA VAL A 153 11.47 -10.45 -13.98
C VAL A 153 10.58 -11.68 -14.12
N ASP A 154 11.11 -12.87 -13.91
CA ASP A 154 10.36 -14.13 -13.96
C ASP A 154 9.29 -14.20 -12.87
N LEU A 155 9.59 -13.77 -11.63
CA LEU A 155 8.58 -13.64 -10.58
C LEU A 155 7.45 -12.70 -10.99
N MET A 156 7.77 -11.50 -11.48
CA MET A 156 6.76 -10.51 -11.88
C MET A 156 5.86 -11.06 -13.00
N ARG A 157 6.42 -11.76 -13.97
CA ARG A 157 5.65 -12.43 -15.04
C ARG A 157 4.75 -13.54 -14.50
N ALA A 158 5.26 -14.35 -13.57
CA ALA A 158 4.50 -15.42 -12.94
C ALA A 158 3.34 -14.87 -12.09
N GLU A 159 3.57 -13.84 -11.28
CA GLU A 159 2.52 -13.16 -10.50
C GLU A 159 1.47 -12.50 -11.40
N MET A 160 1.88 -11.86 -12.48
CA MET A 160 0.96 -11.28 -13.46
C MET A 160 0.08 -12.37 -14.10
N SER A 161 0.66 -13.49 -14.49
CA SER A 161 -0.07 -14.62 -15.08
C SER A 161 -1.00 -15.31 -14.09
N ALA A 162 -0.57 -15.42 -12.82
CA ALA A 162 -1.38 -16.00 -11.73
C ALA A 162 -2.49 -15.04 -11.26
N GLY A 163 -2.38 -13.73 -11.55
CA GLY A 163 -3.27 -12.68 -11.08
C GLY A 163 -3.18 -12.40 -9.58
N ARG A 164 -2.19 -12.99 -8.90
CA ARG A 164 -2.00 -12.90 -7.44
C ARG A 164 -0.52 -12.95 -7.04
N PRO A 165 -0.17 -12.52 -5.83
CA PRO A 165 1.18 -12.68 -5.32
C PRO A 165 1.54 -14.17 -5.12
N LEU A 166 2.83 -14.50 -5.30
CA LEU A 166 3.37 -15.85 -5.13
C LEU A 166 4.39 -15.87 -3.98
N ALA A 167 4.23 -16.83 -3.07
CA ALA A 167 5.26 -17.09 -2.07
C ALA A 167 6.52 -17.68 -2.74
N LEU A 168 7.70 -17.45 -2.14
CA LEU A 168 8.99 -17.90 -2.70
C LEU A 168 9.00 -19.41 -3.00
N ALA A 169 8.46 -20.23 -2.10
CA ALA A 169 8.41 -21.68 -2.27
C ALA A 169 7.51 -22.09 -3.46
N GLU A 170 6.39 -21.41 -3.64
CA GLU A 170 5.48 -21.66 -4.77
C GLU A 170 6.14 -21.26 -6.10
N PHE A 171 6.75 -20.08 -6.15
CA PHE A 171 7.49 -19.62 -7.32
C PHE A 171 8.62 -20.58 -7.71
N ALA A 172 9.38 -21.08 -6.73
CA ALA A 172 10.45 -22.06 -6.97
C ALA A 172 9.93 -23.37 -7.61
N THR A 173 8.72 -23.81 -7.21
CA THR A 173 8.09 -25.00 -7.79
C THR A 173 7.63 -24.79 -9.24
N LEU A 174 7.21 -23.60 -9.60
CA LEU A 174 6.78 -23.27 -10.96
C LEU A 174 7.93 -23.16 -11.96
N ASN A 175 9.17 -22.96 -11.48
CA ASN A 175 10.38 -22.77 -12.28
C ASN A 175 11.39 -23.94 -12.16
N ALA A 176 11.01 -25.04 -11.51
CA ALA A 176 11.80 -26.27 -11.41
C ALA A 176 11.56 -27.18 -12.63
#